data_d1b9d6f91de022cb8ffafa5d4627310f
#
_entry.id   d1b9d6f91de022cb8ffafa5d4627310f
#
_cell.length_a   1.000
_cell.length_b   1.000
_cell.length_c   1.000
_cell.angle_alpha   90.00
_cell.angle_beta   90.00
_cell.angle_gamma   90.00
#
_symmetry.space_group_name_H-M   'P 1'
#
loop_
_entity.id
_entity.type
_entity.pdbx_description
1 polymer ?
#
loop_
_entity_poly.entity_id
_entity_poly.type
_entity_poly.pdbx_seq_one_letter_code
_entity_poly.pdbx_strand_id
1 'polypeptide(L)'
;MNAATKAIAAQGLARRAFSLGAVKAFDNALQFLLPVVLVRCLDAHTFGEYRLFWLAVGTVMALAPLCMPGALYYFLPRSDAPTRRLYIHQTLAFLACTGLLSALIVSPLNPWMPAALDPLAKYGALVPAFVALWVTSSLIDFLPTIEERIPLQACATISVALARALLVAGGAWLTADMGIIMWLLLATVLLKFALLLAYIGRFHGWGRPWFKAAVFGGQIRYTAPFGLASGCYMLRSQADQWVAATLFSLHSFASFSIAAILSQVVNIFRASVIEAFMPSMSRLEAAGDLKSMMEMNARANAMVGRLLFPILGFVFAFAEDLVRLIYTASYVNAGAVMRVYIAGLAVLVVEVSTVMQLLRQGPFALGANVVVLALSVPLSWYGGVHLGLAGAAAGSVSALYLDRAIMLNRIAAVSGLPVHRQQHWATLGRHLAWTALATAAAWACVHGLLAEANALPRLALGAIIFGAIYAPFNLRRLV
;
A
#
# COMPACT_ATOMS: atom_id res chain seq x y z
N MET A 1 -33.99 22.94 7.69
CA MET A 1 -33.81 21.48 7.48
C MET A 1 -33.93 20.81 8.85
N ASN A 2 -35.04 20.08 9.11
CA ASN A 2 -35.37 19.49 10.39
C ASN A 2 -34.33 18.45 10.87
N ALA A 3 -34.17 18.30 12.19
CA ALA A 3 -33.24 17.33 12.81
C ALA A 3 -33.44 15.90 12.30
N ALA A 4 -34.69 15.49 12.01
CA ALA A 4 -35.02 14.21 11.41
C ALA A 4 -34.44 14.07 9.99
N THR A 5 -34.48 15.10 9.14
CA THR A 5 -33.89 15.08 7.78
C THR A 5 -32.38 15.00 7.84
N LYS A 6 -31.74 15.65 8.82
CA LYS A 6 -30.27 15.52 9.04
C LYS A 6 -29.89 14.11 9.52
N ALA A 7 -30.70 13.50 10.38
CA ALA A 7 -30.45 12.13 10.87
C ALA A 7 -30.59 11.08 9.75
N ILE A 8 -31.62 11.20 8.91
CA ILE A 8 -31.83 10.30 7.76
C ILE A 8 -30.70 10.45 6.72
N ALA A 9 -30.28 11.69 6.45
CA ALA A 9 -29.15 11.95 5.55
C ALA A 9 -27.82 11.39 6.12
N ALA A 10 -27.58 11.52 7.42
CA ALA A 10 -26.41 10.95 8.10
C ALA A 10 -26.41 9.43 8.10
N GLN A 11 -27.56 8.78 8.32
CA GLN A 11 -27.70 7.32 8.23
C GLN A 11 -27.45 6.81 6.80
N GLY A 12 -27.97 7.51 5.78
CA GLY A 12 -27.71 7.19 4.38
C GLY A 12 -26.23 7.29 4.02
N LEU A 13 -25.54 8.32 4.51
CA LEU A 13 -24.11 8.52 4.29
C LEU A 13 -23.27 7.43 4.98
N ALA A 14 -23.59 7.11 6.24
CA ALA A 14 -22.92 6.05 6.99
C ALA A 14 -23.06 4.68 6.32
N ARG A 15 -24.25 4.33 5.83
CA ARG A 15 -24.51 3.09 5.10
C ARG A 15 -23.69 3.02 3.80
N ARG A 16 -23.62 4.14 3.05
CA ARG A 16 -22.83 4.24 1.82
C ARG A 16 -21.33 4.09 2.12
N ALA A 17 -20.82 4.77 3.13
CA ALA A 17 -19.42 4.67 3.55
C ALA A 17 -19.06 3.24 3.99
N PHE A 18 -19.93 2.59 4.77
CA PHE A 18 -19.75 1.20 5.19
C PHE A 18 -19.75 0.24 3.99
N SER A 19 -20.66 0.41 3.03
CA SER A 19 -20.72 -0.40 1.81
C SER A 19 -19.43 -0.30 0.99
N LEU A 20 -18.93 0.91 0.76
CA LEU A 20 -17.65 1.12 0.05
C LEU A 20 -16.46 0.54 0.82
N GLY A 21 -16.44 0.71 2.14
CA GLY A 21 -15.42 0.14 3.01
C GLY A 21 -15.38 -1.38 2.93
N ALA A 22 -16.55 -2.02 2.99
CA ALA A 22 -16.67 -3.49 2.86
C ALA A 22 -16.20 -4.00 1.49
N VAL A 23 -16.54 -3.30 0.41
CA VAL A 23 -16.08 -3.65 -0.96
C VAL A 23 -14.56 -3.53 -1.08
N LYS A 24 -13.97 -2.46 -0.57
CA LYS A 24 -12.51 -2.29 -0.55
C LYS A 24 -11.81 -3.34 0.32
N ALA A 25 -12.39 -3.66 1.48
CA ALA A 25 -11.86 -4.72 2.34
C ALA A 25 -11.89 -6.08 1.65
N PHE A 26 -12.97 -6.38 0.92
CA PHE A 26 -13.09 -7.60 0.12
C PHE A 26 -12.04 -7.66 -1.02
N ASP A 27 -11.89 -6.58 -1.79
CA ASP A 27 -10.85 -6.52 -2.85
C ASP A 27 -9.44 -6.67 -2.26
N ASN A 28 -9.14 -5.99 -1.16
CA ASN A 28 -7.86 -6.16 -0.45
C ASN A 28 -7.66 -7.60 0.03
N ALA A 29 -8.68 -8.24 0.61
CA ALA A 29 -8.58 -9.63 1.04
C ALA A 29 -8.25 -10.56 -0.14
N LEU A 30 -8.89 -10.39 -1.30
CA LEU A 30 -8.56 -11.16 -2.51
C LEU A 30 -7.13 -10.88 -2.99
N GLN A 31 -6.67 -9.63 -2.91
CA GLN A 31 -5.29 -9.27 -3.28
C GLN A 31 -4.24 -9.93 -2.38
N PHE A 32 -4.55 -10.17 -1.08
CA PHE A 32 -3.66 -10.90 -0.17
C PHE A 32 -3.76 -12.42 -0.32
N LEU A 33 -4.95 -12.95 -0.59
CA LEU A 33 -5.16 -14.39 -0.74
C LEU A 33 -4.59 -14.92 -2.07
N LEU A 34 -4.68 -14.14 -3.14
CA LEU A 34 -4.22 -14.57 -4.46
C LEU A 34 -2.73 -14.97 -4.47
N PRO A 35 -1.77 -14.19 -3.93
CA PRO A 35 -0.38 -14.63 -3.82
C PRO A 35 -0.18 -15.92 -3.02
N VAL A 36 -1.00 -16.16 -1.97
CA VAL A 36 -0.94 -17.40 -1.16
C VAL A 36 -1.35 -18.62 -1.99
N VAL A 37 -2.34 -18.46 -2.87
CA VAL A 37 -2.75 -19.52 -3.80
C VAL A 37 -1.68 -19.74 -4.86
N LEU A 38 -1.18 -18.65 -5.48
CA LEU A 38 -0.21 -18.71 -6.57
C LEU A 38 1.11 -19.38 -6.17
N VAL A 39 1.59 -19.11 -4.96
CA VAL A 39 2.82 -19.72 -4.39
C VAL A 39 2.74 -21.25 -4.32
N ARG A 40 1.52 -21.80 -4.22
CA ARG A 40 1.30 -23.26 -4.17
C ARG A 40 1.10 -23.90 -5.54
N CYS A 41 0.78 -23.07 -6.54
CA CYS A 41 0.53 -23.53 -7.91
C CYS A 41 1.74 -23.29 -8.82
N LEU A 42 2.56 -22.27 -8.54
CA LEU A 42 3.68 -21.84 -9.36
C LEU A 42 5.00 -22.20 -8.67
N ASP A 43 6.03 -22.46 -9.47
CA ASP A 43 7.40 -22.49 -8.98
C ASP A 43 7.88 -21.08 -8.57
N ALA A 44 8.95 -21.02 -7.79
CA ALA A 44 9.41 -19.75 -7.23
C ALA A 44 9.93 -18.75 -8.27
N HIS A 45 10.42 -19.25 -9.40
CA HIS A 45 10.86 -18.41 -10.53
C HIS A 45 9.66 -17.73 -11.19
N THR A 46 8.65 -18.50 -11.57
CA THR A 46 7.40 -18.02 -12.20
C THR A 46 6.61 -17.09 -11.26
N PHE A 47 6.57 -17.42 -9.96
CA PHE A 47 5.99 -16.52 -8.96
C PHE A 47 6.79 -15.22 -8.83
N GLY A 48 8.12 -15.27 -8.95
CA GLY A 48 8.99 -14.09 -9.01
C GLY A 48 8.66 -13.17 -10.17
N GLU A 49 8.40 -13.73 -11.37
CA GLU A 49 7.96 -12.96 -12.54
C GLU A 49 6.60 -12.28 -12.31
N TYR A 50 5.65 -13.00 -11.70
CA TYR A 50 4.36 -12.43 -11.31
C TYR A 50 4.53 -11.26 -10.33
N ARG A 51 5.40 -11.38 -9.34
CA ARG A 51 5.69 -10.30 -8.38
C ARG A 51 6.40 -9.11 -9.02
N LEU A 52 7.36 -9.37 -9.93
CA LEU A 52 8.05 -8.34 -10.69
C LEU A 52 7.08 -7.56 -11.59
N PHE A 53 6.17 -8.26 -12.25
CA PHE A 53 5.11 -7.64 -13.03
C PHE A 53 4.26 -6.68 -12.19
N TRP A 54 3.82 -7.10 -10.99
CA TRP A 54 3.03 -6.23 -10.12
C TRP A 54 3.84 -5.09 -9.49
N LEU A 55 5.14 -5.27 -9.28
CA LEU A 55 6.04 -4.17 -8.89
C LEU A 55 6.10 -3.10 -9.98
N ALA A 56 6.25 -3.49 -11.23
CA ALA A 56 6.27 -2.58 -12.37
C ALA A 56 4.92 -1.85 -12.53
N VAL A 57 3.80 -2.59 -12.50
CA VAL A 57 2.44 -2.01 -12.55
C VAL A 57 2.21 -1.04 -11.40
N GLY A 58 2.62 -1.38 -10.18
CA GLY A 58 2.49 -0.51 -8.99
C GLY A 58 3.28 0.79 -9.14
N THR A 59 4.49 0.71 -9.67
CA THR A 59 5.34 1.89 -9.94
C THR A 59 4.71 2.79 -11.01
N VAL A 60 4.23 2.21 -12.10
CA VAL A 60 3.53 2.97 -13.15
C VAL A 60 2.28 3.63 -12.60
N MET A 61 1.47 2.91 -11.81
CA MET A 61 0.23 3.46 -11.22
C MET A 61 0.49 4.57 -10.21
N ALA A 62 1.68 4.61 -9.61
CA ALA A 62 2.08 5.71 -8.72
C ALA A 62 2.44 7.00 -9.46
N LEU A 63 2.95 6.88 -10.69
CA LEU A 63 3.49 8.01 -11.47
C LEU A 63 2.55 8.48 -12.58
N ALA A 64 2.08 7.56 -13.43
CA ALA A 64 1.39 7.86 -14.66
C ALA A 64 0.06 8.64 -14.48
N PRO A 65 -0.81 8.33 -13.50
CA PRO A 65 -2.07 9.05 -13.33
C PRO A 65 -1.93 10.48 -12.80
N LEU A 66 -0.80 10.86 -12.21
CA LEU A 66 -0.56 12.18 -11.58
C LEU A 66 -1.72 12.67 -10.71
N CYS A 67 -2.38 11.78 -9.97
CA CYS A 67 -3.57 12.06 -9.17
C CYS A 67 -4.77 12.65 -9.96
N MET A 68 -4.76 12.63 -11.30
CA MET A 68 -5.83 13.19 -12.14
C MET A 68 -7.23 12.63 -11.84
N PRO A 69 -7.42 11.30 -11.68
CA PRO A 69 -8.73 10.75 -11.33
C PRO A 69 -9.24 11.26 -9.98
N GLY A 70 -8.36 11.37 -8.98
CA GLY A 70 -8.69 11.88 -7.65
C GLY A 70 -9.09 13.35 -7.65
N ALA A 71 -8.51 14.17 -8.52
CA ALA A 71 -8.86 15.58 -8.62
C ALA A 71 -10.30 15.82 -9.10
N LEU A 72 -10.91 14.84 -9.74
CA LEU A 72 -12.32 14.93 -10.15
C LEU A 72 -13.27 15.09 -8.94
N TYR A 73 -12.88 14.65 -7.71
CA TYR A 73 -13.63 14.97 -6.49
C TYR A 73 -13.74 16.49 -6.24
N TYR A 74 -12.75 17.26 -6.69
CA TYR A 74 -12.78 18.73 -6.59
C TYR A 74 -13.54 19.36 -7.75
N PHE A 75 -13.29 18.93 -8.98
CA PHE A 75 -13.79 19.61 -10.18
C PHE A 75 -15.24 19.25 -10.52
N LEU A 76 -15.66 17.97 -10.45
CA LEU A 76 -16.98 17.56 -10.92
C LEU A 76 -18.14 18.17 -10.12
N PRO A 77 -18.12 18.20 -8.77
CA PRO A 77 -19.25 18.73 -8.00
C PRO A 77 -19.49 20.24 -8.23
N ARG A 78 -18.47 20.95 -8.72
CA ARG A 78 -18.50 22.42 -8.93
C ARG A 78 -18.82 22.82 -10.37
N SER A 79 -19.07 21.83 -11.26
CA SER A 79 -19.18 22.06 -12.68
C SER A 79 -20.59 21.72 -13.19
N ASP A 80 -21.01 22.41 -14.25
CA ASP A 80 -22.20 22.09 -15.02
C ASP A 80 -22.00 20.82 -15.88
N ALA A 81 -23.07 20.28 -16.41
CA ALA A 81 -23.05 19.01 -17.15
C ALA A 81 -22.08 18.98 -18.36
N PRO A 82 -21.99 20.03 -19.22
CA PRO A 82 -21.01 20.09 -20.31
C PRO A 82 -19.57 20.10 -19.82
N THR A 83 -19.28 20.88 -18.77
CA THR A 83 -17.93 20.99 -18.18
C THR A 83 -17.52 19.70 -17.45
N ARG A 84 -18.44 19.01 -16.76
CA ARG A 84 -18.20 17.67 -16.19
C ARG A 84 -17.76 16.68 -17.25
N ARG A 85 -18.47 16.62 -18.39
CA ARG A 85 -18.10 15.75 -19.52
C ARG A 85 -16.70 16.09 -20.02
N LEU A 86 -16.40 17.37 -20.18
CA LEU A 86 -15.08 17.82 -20.60
C LEU A 86 -13.97 17.34 -19.64
N TYR A 87 -14.13 17.51 -18.32
CA TYR A 87 -13.17 17.04 -17.32
C TYR A 87 -12.96 15.51 -17.40
N ILE A 88 -14.03 14.74 -17.57
CA ILE A 88 -13.97 13.28 -17.68
C ILE A 88 -13.21 12.88 -18.96
N HIS A 89 -13.56 13.47 -20.12
CA HIS A 89 -12.90 13.15 -21.39
C HIS A 89 -11.40 13.54 -21.38
N GLN A 90 -11.07 14.71 -20.81
CA GLN A 90 -9.67 15.16 -20.70
C GLN A 90 -8.86 14.26 -19.76
N THR A 91 -9.46 13.83 -18.64
CA THR A 91 -8.83 12.87 -17.73
C THR A 91 -8.64 11.52 -18.41
N LEU A 92 -9.64 11.01 -19.15
CA LEU A 92 -9.52 9.77 -19.90
C LEU A 92 -8.41 9.85 -20.96
N ALA A 93 -8.38 10.94 -21.74
CA ALA A 93 -7.34 11.16 -22.75
C ALA A 93 -5.95 11.24 -22.12
N PHE A 94 -5.81 11.95 -21.00
CA PHE A 94 -4.55 12.03 -20.26
C PHE A 94 -4.08 10.65 -19.78
N LEU A 95 -4.98 9.86 -19.19
CA LEU A 95 -4.67 8.50 -18.72
C LEU A 95 -4.32 7.56 -19.89
N ALA A 96 -4.99 7.70 -21.02
CA ALA A 96 -4.64 6.94 -22.23
C ALA A 96 -3.24 7.32 -22.74
N CYS A 97 -2.92 8.62 -22.82
CA CYS A 97 -1.59 9.08 -23.24
C CYS A 97 -0.49 8.62 -22.26
N THR A 98 -0.69 8.81 -20.95
CA THR A 98 0.31 8.38 -19.95
C THR A 98 0.39 6.86 -19.84
N GLY A 99 -0.70 6.14 -20.04
CA GLY A 99 -0.75 4.68 -20.12
C GLY A 99 0.03 4.16 -21.33
N LEU A 100 -0.15 4.75 -22.51
CA LEU A 100 0.62 4.43 -23.71
C LEU A 100 2.12 4.76 -23.54
N LEU A 101 2.43 5.92 -22.97
CA LEU A 101 3.82 6.28 -22.67
C LEU A 101 4.46 5.27 -21.72
N SER A 102 3.75 4.87 -20.66
CA SER A 102 4.22 3.85 -19.72
C SER A 102 4.39 2.48 -20.41
N ALA A 103 3.47 2.13 -21.31
CA ALA A 103 3.59 0.91 -22.11
C ALA A 103 4.84 0.92 -22.99
N LEU A 104 5.17 2.06 -23.61
CA LEU A 104 6.42 2.22 -24.37
C LEU A 104 7.66 2.05 -23.49
N ILE A 105 7.64 2.57 -22.27
CA ILE A 105 8.77 2.44 -21.33
C ILE A 105 9.00 0.97 -20.94
N VAL A 106 7.95 0.20 -20.67
CA VAL A 106 8.05 -1.21 -20.27
C VAL A 106 8.06 -2.18 -21.46
N SER A 107 8.02 -1.67 -22.69
CA SER A 107 8.01 -2.48 -23.90
C SER A 107 9.39 -3.12 -24.16
N PRO A 108 9.45 -4.39 -24.54
CA PRO A 108 10.70 -5.03 -24.98
C PRO A 108 11.27 -4.41 -26.27
N LEU A 109 10.49 -3.59 -26.98
CA LEU A 109 10.97 -2.83 -28.15
C LEU A 109 11.72 -1.56 -27.74
N ASN A 110 11.68 -1.17 -26.47
CA ASN A 110 12.39 -0.02 -25.96
C ASN A 110 13.85 -0.39 -25.61
N PRO A 111 14.85 0.17 -26.30
CA PRO A 111 16.26 -0.14 -26.03
C PRO A 111 16.74 0.34 -24.64
N TRP A 112 15.99 1.21 -23.98
CA TRP A 112 16.25 1.70 -22.62
C TRP A 112 15.34 1.07 -21.57
N MET A 113 14.72 -0.06 -21.88
CA MET A 113 13.93 -0.78 -20.87
C MET A 113 14.83 -1.10 -19.66
N PRO A 114 14.36 -0.86 -18.43
CA PRO A 114 15.15 -1.22 -17.24
C PRO A 114 15.52 -2.71 -17.23
N ALA A 115 16.79 -3.02 -17.05
CA ALA A 115 17.29 -4.41 -17.06
C ALA A 115 16.57 -5.32 -16.04
N ALA A 116 16.09 -4.76 -14.93
CA ALA A 116 15.26 -5.50 -13.97
C ALA A 116 13.96 -6.08 -14.59
N LEU A 117 13.49 -5.53 -15.72
CA LEU A 117 12.29 -5.98 -16.43
C LEU A 117 12.59 -7.01 -17.55
N ASP A 118 13.86 -7.30 -17.87
CA ASP A 118 14.24 -8.27 -18.90
C ASP A 118 13.49 -9.61 -18.79
N PRO A 119 13.26 -10.18 -17.58
CA PRO A 119 12.50 -11.41 -17.45
C PRO A 119 11.06 -11.34 -17.99
N LEU A 120 10.49 -10.13 -18.05
CA LEU A 120 9.14 -9.90 -18.58
C LEU A 120 9.12 -9.68 -20.11
N ALA A 121 10.27 -9.44 -20.73
CA ALA A 121 10.37 -9.18 -22.17
C ALA A 121 9.85 -10.36 -23.03
N LYS A 122 9.97 -11.58 -22.54
CA LYS A 122 9.48 -12.80 -23.22
C LYS A 122 7.96 -12.80 -23.44
N TYR A 123 7.20 -12.01 -22.67
CA TYR A 123 5.75 -11.88 -22.84
C TYR A 123 5.36 -10.86 -23.92
N GLY A 124 6.33 -10.25 -24.60
CA GLY A 124 6.12 -9.39 -25.75
C GLY A 124 5.18 -8.23 -25.47
N ALA A 125 4.13 -8.10 -26.27
CA ALA A 125 3.18 -7.01 -26.18
C ALA A 125 2.17 -7.12 -25.00
N LEU A 126 2.09 -8.27 -24.30
CA LEU A 126 1.09 -8.48 -23.24
C LEU A 126 1.29 -7.54 -22.06
N VAL A 127 2.55 -7.37 -21.60
CA VAL A 127 2.87 -6.48 -20.48
C VAL A 127 2.58 -5.02 -20.82
N PRO A 128 3.09 -4.45 -21.94
CA PRO A 128 2.74 -3.10 -22.36
C PRO A 128 1.24 -2.87 -22.54
N ALA A 129 0.52 -3.79 -23.19
CA ALA A 129 -0.91 -3.69 -23.40
C ALA A 129 -1.68 -3.67 -22.06
N PHE A 130 -1.31 -4.55 -21.14
CA PHE A 130 -1.90 -4.55 -19.81
C PHE A 130 -1.67 -3.20 -19.10
N VAL A 131 -0.44 -2.70 -19.10
CA VAL A 131 -0.08 -1.42 -18.44
C VAL A 131 -0.89 -0.26 -19.02
N ALA A 132 -0.95 -0.13 -20.34
CA ALA A 132 -1.72 0.93 -21.01
C ALA A 132 -3.20 0.90 -20.59
N LEU A 133 -3.80 -0.27 -20.66
CA LEU A 133 -5.23 -0.46 -20.32
C LEU A 133 -5.48 -0.29 -18.82
N TRP A 134 -4.55 -0.74 -17.95
CA TRP A 134 -4.70 -0.64 -16.51
C TRP A 134 -4.67 0.82 -16.04
N VAL A 135 -3.74 1.63 -16.56
CA VAL A 135 -3.68 3.07 -16.29
C VAL A 135 -4.94 3.76 -16.81
N THR A 136 -5.33 3.49 -18.06
CA THR A 136 -6.51 4.14 -18.67
C THR A 136 -7.80 3.77 -17.94
N SER A 137 -7.97 2.50 -17.56
CA SER A 137 -9.16 2.01 -16.87
C SER A 137 -9.23 2.43 -15.40
N SER A 138 -8.17 2.99 -14.83
CA SER A 138 -8.17 3.43 -13.42
C SER A 138 -9.21 4.50 -13.09
N LEU A 139 -9.71 5.21 -14.10
CA LEU A 139 -10.78 6.21 -13.96
C LEU A 139 -12.08 5.60 -13.40
N ILE A 140 -12.39 4.32 -13.68
CA ILE A 140 -13.60 3.65 -13.16
C ILE A 140 -13.54 3.48 -11.62
N ASP A 141 -12.35 3.46 -11.05
CA ASP A 141 -12.18 3.28 -9.60
C ASP A 141 -12.61 4.54 -8.80
N PHE A 142 -12.77 5.67 -9.48
CA PHE A 142 -13.12 6.96 -8.88
C PHE A 142 -14.48 7.50 -9.33
N LEU A 143 -14.76 7.43 -10.63
CA LEU A 143 -15.85 8.16 -11.26
C LEU A 143 -17.25 7.83 -10.69
N PRO A 144 -17.67 6.56 -10.50
CA PRO A 144 -18.98 6.25 -9.93
C PRO A 144 -19.09 6.69 -8.45
N THR A 145 -17.98 6.68 -7.71
CA THR A 145 -17.97 7.15 -6.31
C THR A 145 -18.17 8.67 -6.24
N ILE A 146 -17.51 9.43 -7.14
CA ILE A 146 -17.64 10.90 -7.21
C ILE A 146 -19.08 11.29 -7.55
N GLU A 147 -19.76 10.49 -8.34
CA GLU A 147 -21.16 10.69 -8.75
C GLU A 147 -22.19 10.07 -7.80
N GLU A 148 -21.74 9.64 -6.61
CA GLU A 148 -22.57 8.98 -5.59
C GLU A 148 -23.27 7.69 -6.06
N ARG A 149 -22.78 7.06 -7.14
CA ARG A 149 -23.31 5.80 -7.70
C ARG A 149 -22.64 4.59 -7.06
N ILE A 150 -22.71 4.52 -5.74
CA ILE A 150 -22.02 3.50 -4.93
C ILE A 150 -22.30 2.05 -5.36
N PRO A 151 -23.55 1.66 -5.70
CA PRO A 151 -23.83 0.30 -6.16
C PRO A 151 -23.08 -0.07 -7.44
N LEU A 152 -22.93 0.87 -8.38
CA LEU A 152 -22.18 0.64 -9.62
C LEU A 152 -20.68 0.52 -9.34
N GLN A 153 -20.14 1.35 -8.45
CA GLN A 153 -18.75 1.22 -8.00
C GLN A 153 -18.50 -0.14 -7.36
N ALA A 154 -19.39 -0.56 -6.46
CA ALA A 154 -19.28 -1.85 -5.78
C ALA A 154 -19.33 -3.01 -6.78
N CYS A 155 -20.28 -2.98 -7.71
CA CYS A 155 -20.43 -4.00 -8.76
C CYS A 155 -19.18 -4.07 -9.65
N ALA A 156 -18.67 -2.95 -10.14
CA ALA A 156 -17.48 -2.90 -10.98
C ALA A 156 -16.24 -3.43 -10.22
N THR A 157 -16.01 -2.98 -9.00
CA THR A 157 -14.87 -3.41 -8.18
C THR A 157 -14.93 -4.90 -7.88
N ILE A 158 -16.08 -5.41 -7.41
CA ILE A 158 -16.24 -6.84 -7.09
C ILE A 158 -16.11 -7.70 -8.34
N SER A 159 -16.73 -7.32 -9.46
CA SER A 159 -16.66 -8.09 -10.70
C SER A 159 -15.23 -8.23 -11.21
N VAL A 160 -14.45 -7.12 -11.23
CA VAL A 160 -13.05 -7.15 -11.65
C VAL A 160 -12.18 -7.92 -10.67
N ALA A 161 -12.38 -7.74 -9.35
CA ALA A 161 -11.62 -8.45 -8.32
C ALA A 161 -11.87 -9.96 -8.37
N LEU A 162 -13.13 -10.40 -8.49
CA LEU A 162 -13.49 -11.81 -8.63
C LEU A 162 -12.98 -12.39 -9.95
N ALA A 163 -13.17 -11.70 -11.07
CA ALA A 163 -12.67 -12.15 -12.36
C ALA A 163 -11.16 -12.35 -12.31
N ARG A 164 -10.41 -11.39 -11.75
CA ARG A 164 -8.96 -11.50 -11.58
C ARG A 164 -8.60 -12.69 -10.68
N ALA A 165 -9.21 -12.80 -9.51
CA ALA A 165 -8.90 -13.87 -8.57
C ALA A 165 -9.19 -15.25 -9.16
N LEU A 166 -10.37 -15.45 -9.76
CA LEU A 166 -10.78 -16.73 -10.33
C LEU A 166 -9.99 -17.10 -11.58
N LEU A 167 -9.79 -16.17 -12.50
CA LEU A 167 -9.05 -16.44 -13.73
C LEU A 167 -7.58 -16.69 -13.46
N VAL A 168 -6.93 -15.87 -12.63
CA VAL A 168 -5.50 -16.01 -12.34
C VAL A 168 -5.24 -17.23 -11.48
N ALA A 169 -6.03 -17.48 -10.41
CA ALA A 169 -5.87 -18.68 -9.60
C ALA A 169 -6.22 -19.95 -10.38
N GLY A 170 -7.30 -19.93 -11.16
CA GLY A 170 -7.69 -21.05 -12.03
C GLY A 170 -6.65 -21.35 -13.10
N GLY A 171 -6.13 -20.30 -13.77
CA GLY A 171 -5.06 -20.43 -14.75
C GLY A 171 -3.79 -21.01 -14.15
N ALA A 172 -3.36 -20.51 -13.00
CA ALA A 172 -2.20 -21.01 -12.28
C ALA A 172 -2.35 -22.48 -11.86
N TRP A 173 -3.54 -22.85 -11.36
CA TRP A 173 -3.84 -24.23 -10.94
C TRP A 173 -3.86 -25.22 -12.11
N LEU A 174 -4.41 -24.79 -13.26
CA LEU A 174 -4.56 -25.66 -14.43
C LEU A 174 -3.28 -25.81 -15.26
N THR A 175 -2.47 -24.75 -15.37
CA THR A 175 -1.38 -24.72 -16.35
C THR A 175 -0.01 -24.44 -15.74
N ALA A 176 0.07 -23.79 -14.57
CA ALA A 176 1.29 -23.30 -13.95
C ALA A 176 2.17 -22.43 -14.88
N ASP A 177 1.59 -21.88 -15.96
CA ASP A 177 2.27 -21.10 -17.01
C ASP A 177 1.98 -19.62 -16.85
N MET A 178 3.04 -18.81 -16.68
CA MET A 178 2.93 -17.36 -16.56
C MET A 178 2.43 -16.70 -17.86
N GLY A 179 2.68 -17.27 -19.03
CA GLY A 179 2.17 -16.75 -20.31
C GLY A 179 0.65 -16.80 -20.36
N ILE A 180 0.04 -17.89 -19.91
CA ILE A 180 -1.42 -18.04 -19.80
C ILE A 180 -1.95 -17.06 -18.76
N ILE A 181 -1.28 -16.95 -17.61
CA ILE A 181 -1.65 -15.97 -16.56
C ILE A 181 -1.63 -14.53 -17.13
N MET A 182 -0.65 -14.17 -17.96
CA MET A 182 -0.61 -12.85 -18.60
C MET A 182 -1.81 -12.61 -19.53
N TRP A 183 -2.23 -13.61 -20.31
CA TRP A 183 -3.44 -13.52 -21.12
C TRP A 183 -4.71 -13.34 -20.26
N LEU A 184 -4.79 -14.08 -19.16
CA LEU A 184 -5.93 -13.97 -18.23
C LEU A 184 -5.96 -12.62 -17.50
N LEU A 185 -4.79 -12.08 -17.14
CA LEU A 185 -4.67 -10.71 -16.61
C LEU A 185 -5.10 -9.69 -17.65
N LEU A 186 -4.69 -9.85 -18.91
CA LEU A 186 -5.13 -8.98 -20.01
C LEU A 186 -6.65 -9.05 -20.18
N ALA A 187 -7.27 -10.23 -20.09
CA ALA A 187 -8.72 -10.37 -20.14
C ALA A 187 -9.41 -9.61 -19.00
N THR A 188 -8.84 -9.64 -17.77
CA THR A 188 -9.41 -8.89 -16.63
C THR A 188 -9.34 -7.39 -16.81
N VAL A 189 -8.23 -6.87 -17.37
CA VAL A 189 -8.11 -5.42 -17.62
C VAL A 189 -8.99 -4.99 -18.79
N LEU A 190 -9.18 -5.83 -19.79
CA LEU A 190 -10.13 -5.58 -20.88
C LEU A 190 -11.56 -5.49 -20.34
N LEU A 191 -11.95 -6.39 -19.43
CA LEU A 191 -13.23 -6.28 -18.70
C LEU A 191 -13.34 -4.93 -17.97
N LYS A 192 -12.31 -4.55 -17.20
CA LYS A 192 -12.28 -3.28 -16.48
C LYS A 192 -12.41 -2.09 -17.42
N PHE A 193 -11.71 -2.12 -18.54
CA PHE A 193 -11.75 -1.08 -19.56
C PHE A 193 -13.13 -1.01 -20.26
N ALA A 194 -13.73 -2.16 -20.59
CA ALA A 194 -15.07 -2.23 -21.14
C ALA A 194 -16.13 -1.65 -20.18
N LEU A 195 -16.01 -1.94 -18.88
CA LEU A 195 -16.88 -1.34 -17.85
C LEU A 195 -16.73 0.18 -17.78
N LEU A 196 -15.50 0.72 -17.92
CA LEU A 196 -15.26 2.15 -17.99
C LEU A 196 -15.94 2.77 -19.22
N LEU A 197 -15.73 2.19 -20.41
CA LEU A 197 -16.33 2.69 -21.64
C LEU A 197 -17.86 2.64 -21.60
N ALA A 198 -18.43 1.53 -21.10
CA ALA A 198 -19.88 1.38 -20.91
C ALA A 198 -20.43 2.44 -19.93
N TYR A 199 -19.70 2.70 -18.82
CA TYR A 199 -20.09 3.72 -17.86
C TYR A 199 -20.11 5.11 -18.50
N ILE A 200 -19.03 5.50 -19.17
CA ILE A 200 -18.93 6.81 -19.83
C ILE A 200 -20.00 6.93 -20.92
N GLY A 201 -20.15 5.93 -21.79
CA GLY A 201 -21.15 5.92 -22.83
C GLY A 201 -22.58 6.05 -22.30
N ARG A 202 -22.91 5.36 -21.22
CA ARG A 202 -24.25 5.34 -20.61
C ARG A 202 -24.62 6.65 -19.91
N PHE A 203 -23.67 7.32 -19.23
CA PHE A 203 -23.98 8.42 -18.34
C PHE A 203 -23.48 9.79 -18.81
N HIS A 204 -22.45 9.83 -19.65
CA HIS A 204 -21.83 11.07 -20.12
C HIS A 204 -21.93 11.22 -21.65
N GLY A 205 -22.02 10.10 -22.37
CA GLY A 205 -21.96 10.09 -23.82
C GLY A 205 -20.59 10.50 -24.37
N TRP A 206 -20.44 10.36 -25.68
CA TRP A 206 -19.20 10.62 -26.42
C TRP A 206 -19.22 11.93 -27.21
N GLY A 207 -20.16 12.84 -26.87
CA GLY A 207 -20.30 14.14 -27.53
C GLY A 207 -19.17 15.12 -27.22
N ARG A 208 -19.00 16.13 -28.10
CA ARG A 208 -18.05 17.24 -27.86
C ARG A 208 -18.53 18.13 -26.72
N PRO A 209 -17.63 18.85 -26.01
CA PRO A 209 -16.19 19.02 -26.28
C PRO A 209 -15.35 17.89 -25.65
N TRP A 210 -14.26 17.50 -26.33
CA TRP A 210 -13.32 16.49 -25.83
C TRP A 210 -12.14 17.09 -25.11
N PHE A 211 -11.71 18.30 -25.51
CA PHE A 211 -10.50 18.94 -25.00
C PHE A 211 -10.60 20.46 -25.06
N LYS A 212 -10.17 21.13 -23.99
CA LYS A 212 -9.92 22.57 -23.92
C LYS A 212 -8.61 22.81 -23.14
N ALA A 213 -7.59 23.32 -23.82
CA ALA A 213 -6.25 23.49 -23.25
C ALA A 213 -6.22 24.29 -21.95
N ALA A 214 -6.98 25.37 -21.85
CA ALA A 214 -7.06 26.20 -20.65
C ALA A 214 -7.62 25.44 -19.44
N VAL A 215 -8.65 24.61 -19.65
CA VAL A 215 -9.27 23.79 -18.60
C VAL A 215 -8.31 22.67 -18.18
N PHE A 216 -7.67 22.02 -19.16
CA PHE A 216 -6.69 20.98 -18.93
C PHE A 216 -5.46 21.52 -18.18
N GLY A 217 -4.95 22.68 -18.56
CA GLY A 217 -3.86 23.35 -17.86
C GLY A 217 -4.19 23.62 -16.39
N GLY A 218 -5.44 24.00 -16.09
CA GLY A 218 -5.95 24.13 -14.72
C GLY A 218 -5.94 22.81 -13.95
N GLN A 219 -6.38 21.70 -14.59
CA GLN A 219 -6.33 20.37 -13.97
C GLN A 219 -4.88 19.95 -13.66
N ILE A 220 -3.98 20.03 -14.64
CA ILE A 220 -2.58 19.64 -14.46
C ILE A 220 -1.91 20.49 -13.37
N ARG A 221 -2.11 21.80 -13.37
CA ARG A 221 -1.53 22.70 -12.36
C ARG A 221 -2.00 22.33 -10.94
N TYR A 222 -3.24 21.86 -10.82
CA TYR A 222 -3.78 21.41 -9.54
C TYR A 222 -3.23 20.02 -9.14
N THR A 223 -3.14 19.08 -10.07
CA THR A 223 -2.82 17.68 -9.76
C THR A 223 -1.33 17.38 -9.70
N ALA A 224 -0.50 18.05 -10.53
CA ALA A 224 0.91 17.74 -10.67
C ALA A 224 1.69 17.79 -9.34
N PRO A 225 1.51 18.79 -8.45
CA PRO A 225 2.22 18.82 -7.17
C PRO A 225 1.88 17.61 -6.28
N PHE A 226 0.60 17.24 -6.23
CA PHE A 226 0.13 16.09 -5.45
C PHE A 226 0.58 14.77 -6.07
N GLY A 227 0.49 14.65 -7.40
CA GLY A 227 0.90 13.47 -8.13
C GLY A 227 2.40 13.20 -7.99
N LEU A 228 3.23 14.24 -8.12
CA LEU A 228 4.67 14.13 -7.93
C LEU A 228 5.02 13.75 -6.47
N ALA A 229 4.37 14.37 -5.49
CA ALA A 229 4.59 14.03 -4.08
C ALA A 229 4.22 12.58 -3.77
N SER A 230 3.07 12.12 -4.26
CA SER A 230 2.62 10.73 -4.12
C SER A 230 3.54 9.76 -4.85
N GLY A 231 3.98 10.11 -6.06
CA GLY A 231 4.94 9.33 -6.83
C GLY A 231 6.28 9.17 -6.12
N CYS A 232 6.87 10.26 -5.60
CA CYS A 232 8.11 10.20 -4.82
C CYS A 232 7.97 9.32 -3.57
N TYR A 233 6.86 9.44 -2.85
CA TYR A 233 6.58 8.58 -1.69
C TYR A 233 6.53 7.10 -2.09
N MET A 234 5.82 6.77 -3.18
CA MET A 234 5.66 5.40 -3.63
C MET A 234 6.99 4.82 -4.16
N LEU A 235 7.75 5.58 -4.94
CA LEU A 235 9.09 5.16 -5.38
C LEU A 235 9.99 4.86 -4.18
N ARG A 236 9.95 5.71 -3.16
CA ARG A 236 10.69 5.47 -1.91
C ARG A 236 10.25 4.18 -1.22
N SER A 237 8.94 3.91 -1.18
CA SER A 237 8.41 2.72 -0.52
C SER A 237 8.65 1.40 -1.28
N GLN A 238 9.05 1.48 -2.54
CA GLN A 238 9.35 0.33 -3.40
C GLN A 238 10.83 0.24 -3.79
N ALA A 239 11.66 1.18 -3.32
CA ALA A 239 13.06 1.29 -3.74
C ALA A 239 13.87 0.02 -3.49
N ASP A 240 13.71 -0.60 -2.33
CA ASP A 240 14.36 -1.85 -1.96
C ASP A 240 13.88 -3.05 -2.79
N GLN A 241 12.60 -3.07 -3.18
CA GLN A 241 12.08 -4.12 -4.06
C GLN A 241 12.68 -4.01 -5.47
N TRP A 242 12.88 -2.78 -5.98
CA TRP A 242 13.57 -2.56 -7.25
C TRP A 242 15.04 -2.94 -7.17
N VAL A 243 15.73 -2.59 -6.08
CA VAL A 243 17.10 -3.03 -5.83
C VAL A 243 17.18 -4.55 -5.76
N ALA A 244 16.25 -5.18 -5.03
CA ALA A 244 16.21 -6.64 -4.94
C ALA A 244 15.92 -7.31 -6.30
N ALA A 245 15.01 -6.75 -7.10
CA ALA A 245 14.72 -7.26 -8.46
C ALA A 245 15.92 -7.14 -9.41
N THR A 246 16.81 -6.17 -9.19
CA THR A 246 17.99 -5.94 -10.02
C THR A 246 19.18 -6.81 -9.59
N LEU A 247 19.38 -6.99 -8.28
CA LEU A 247 20.56 -7.67 -7.75
C LEU A 247 20.41 -9.19 -7.62
N PHE A 248 19.19 -9.69 -7.45
CA PHE A 248 18.96 -11.08 -7.12
C PHE A 248 18.19 -11.83 -8.20
N SER A 249 18.28 -13.17 -8.17
CA SER A 249 17.46 -14.03 -9.02
C SER A 249 15.96 -13.86 -8.71
N LEU A 250 15.10 -14.15 -9.68
CA LEU A 250 13.65 -14.12 -9.51
C LEU A 250 13.15 -15.00 -8.36
N HIS A 251 13.80 -16.14 -8.12
CA HIS A 251 13.51 -17.00 -6.97
C HIS A 251 13.76 -16.26 -5.64
N SER A 252 14.90 -15.58 -5.52
CA SER A 252 15.24 -14.80 -4.33
C SER A 252 14.35 -13.56 -4.19
N PHE A 253 14.05 -12.89 -5.30
CA PHE A 253 13.12 -11.77 -5.34
C PHE A 253 11.69 -12.18 -4.93
N ALA A 254 11.24 -13.38 -5.30
CA ALA A 254 9.97 -13.93 -4.83
C ALA A 254 9.90 -13.97 -3.30
N SER A 255 10.94 -14.49 -2.64
CA SER A 255 11.06 -14.51 -1.18
C SER A 255 11.06 -13.11 -0.57
N PHE A 256 11.81 -12.18 -1.18
CA PHE A 256 11.84 -10.77 -0.77
C PHE A 256 10.45 -10.12 -0.84
N SER A 257 9.75 -10.33 -1.95
CA SER A 257 8.44 -9.74 -2.19
C SER A 257 7.35 -10.28 -1.25
N ILE A 258 7.45 -11.54 -0.81
CA ILE A 258 6.56 -12.12 0.22
C ILE A 258 6.74 -11.37 1.55
N ALA A 259 7.97 -11.12 1.97
CA ALA A 259 8.24 -10.37 3.18
C ALA A 259 7.67 -8.94 3.13
N ALA A 260 7.70 -8.29 1.97
CA ALA A 260 7.18 -6.95 1.76
C ALA A 260 5.63 -6.86 1.92
N ILE A 261 4.87 -7.96 1.74
CA ILE A 261 3.42 -8.00 1.93
C ILE A 261 3.03 -7.61 3.37
N LEU A 262 3.85 -7.97 4.36
CA LEU A 262 3.60 -7.63 5.76
C LEU A 262 3.47 -6.11 5.95
N SER A 263 4.27 -5.33 5.25
CA SER A 263 4.22 -3.86 5.32
C SER A 263 2.88 -3.29 4.86
N GLN A 264 2.25 -3.90 3.86
CA GLN A 264 0.94 -3.46 3.36
C GLN A 264 -0.16 -3.71 4.39
N VAL A 265 -0.17 -4.89 5.03
CA VAL A 265 -1.16 -5.23 6.07
C VAL A 265 -1.06 -4.26 7.25
N VAL A 266 0.15 -4.03 7.74
CA VAL A 266 0.41 -3.10 8.84
C VAL A 266 0.00 -1.67 8.50
N ASN A 267 0.27 -1.22 7.27
CA ASN A 267 -0.12 0.13 6.83
C ASN A 267 -1.64 0.31 6.76
N ILE A 268 -2.40 -0.68 6.30
CA ILE A 268 -3.88 -0.62 6.27
C ILE A 268 -4.44 -0.47 7.69
N PHE A 269 -3.93 -1.29 8.63
CA PHE A 269 -4.37 -1.20 10.03
C PHE A 269 -4.05 0.16 10.65
N ARG A 270 -2.82 0.64 10.47
CA ARG A 270 -2.36 1.93 10.98
C ARG A 270 -3.17 3.09 10.41
N ALA A 271 -3.41 3.10 9.10
CA ALA A 271 -4.22 4.12 8.43
C ALA A 271 -5.63 4.19 9.01
N SER A 272 -6.28 3.05 9.24
CA SER A 272 -7.64 3.00 9.81
C SER A 272 -7.73 3.64 11.20
N VAL A 273 -6.72 3.43 12.05
CA VAL A 273 -6.69 4.07 13.38
C VAL A 273 -6.49 5.58 13.24
N ILE A 274 -5.52 6.01 12.44
CA ILE A 274 -5.20 7.44 12.26
C ILE A 274 -6.40 8.20 11.65
N GLU A 275 -7.07 7.64 10.66
CA GLU A 275 -8.26 8.24 10.04
C GLU A 275 -9.38 8.50 11.06
N ALA A 276 -9.53 7.64 12.08
CA ALA A 276 -10.51 7.85 13.13
C ALA A 276 -10.20 9.08 14.04
N PHE A 277 -8.91 9.38 14.25
CA PHE A 277 -8.48 10.52 15.07
C PHE A 277 -8.37 11.83 14.27
N MET A 278 -8.20 11.76 12.94
CA MET A 278 -7.90 12.91 12.08
C MET A 278 -8.93 14.07 12.19
N PRO A 279 -10.26 13.85 12.23
CA PRO A 279 -11.23 14.94 12.32
C PRO A 279 -11.11 15.73 13.64
N SER A 280 -10.76 15.03 14.73
CA SER A 280 -10.58 15.67 16.04
C SER A 280 -9.25 16.43 16.12
N MET A 281 -8.18 15.87 15.55
CA MET A 281 -6.89 16.55 15.44
C MET A 281 -7.00 17.83 14.58
N SER A 282 -7.74 17.77 13.47
CA SER A 282 -7.96 18.92 12.60
C SER A 282 -8.74 20.04 13.30
N ARG A 283 -9.70 19.70 14.14
CA ARG A 283 -10.44 20.72 14.94
C ARG A 283 -9.53 21.40 15.96
N LEU A 284 -8.63 20.65 16.60
CA LEU A 284 -7.68 21.20 17.58
C LEU A 284 -6.65 22.10 16.88
N GLU A 285 -6.17 21.73 15.69
CA GLU A 285 -5.29 22.58 14.87
C GLU A 285 -6.00 23.89 14.49
N ALA A 286 -7.25 23.81 14.00
CA ALA A 286 -8.03 24.99 13.63
C ALA A 286 -8.32 25.91 14.83
N ALA A 287 -8.38 25.38 16.04
CA ALA A 287 -8.50 26.14 17.29
C ALA A 287 -7.16 26.70 17.79
N GLY A 288 -6.04 26.39 17.13
CA GLY A 288 -4.70 26.79 17.55
C GLY A 288 -4.13 25.99 18.72
N ASP A 289 -4.82 24.94 19.18
CA ASP A 289 -4.38 24.09 20.30
C ASP A 289 -3.48 22.95 19.79
N LEU A 290 -2.26 23.32 19.38
CA LEU A 290 -1.25 22.37 18.88
C LEU A 290 -0.84 21.36 19.96
N LYS A 291 -0.86 21.77 21.25
CA LYS A 291 -0.47 20.87 22.34
C LYS A 291 -1.46 19.71 22.49
N SER A 292 -2.77 20.00 22.51
CA SER A 292 -3.80 18.96 22.59
C SER A 292 -3.86 18.11 21.31
N MET A 293 -3.60 18.71 20.14
CA MET A 293 -3.48 17.97 18.88
C MET A 293 -2.31 16.95 18.95
N MET A 294 -1.15 17.37 19.43
CA MET A 294 0.02 16.48 19.57
C MET A 294 -0.22 15.38 20.60
N GLU A 295 -0.86 15.71 21.72
CA GLU A 295 -1.25 14.74 22.74
C GLU A 295 -2.22 13.68 22.17
N MET A 296 -3.19 14.11 21.33
CA MET A 296 -4.12 13.20 20.66
C MET A 296 -3.39 12.27 19.68
N ASN A 297 -2.43 12.80 18.91
CA ASN A 297 -1.57 12.00 18.05
C ASN A 297 -0.75 10.98 18.86
N ALA A 298 -0.18 11.40 20.00
CA ALA A 298 0.58 10.51 20.87
C ALA A 298 -0.29 9.36 21.44
N ARG A 299 -1.56 9.64 21.79
CA ARG A 299 -2.53 8.62 22.21
C ARG A 299 -2.87 7.65 21.08
N ALA A 300 -3.12 8.17 19.87
CA ALA A 300 -3.36 7.32 18.69
C ALA A 300 -2.18 6.40 18.42
N ASN A 301 -0.95 6.92 18.45
CA ASN A 301 0.26 6.12 18.27
C ASN A 301 0.48 5.08 19.38
N ALA A 302 0.19 5.43 20.63
CA ALA A 302 0.23 4.48 21.75
C ALA A 302 -0.80 3.35 21.58
N MET A 303 -2.00 3.65 21.08
CA MET A 303 -3.03 2.65 20.76
C MET A 303 -2.59 1.74 19.61
N VAL A 304 -2.04 2.30 18.54
CA VAL A 304 -1.44 1.53 17.42
C VAL A 304 -0.33 0.63 17.94
N GLY A 305 0.61 1.16 18.74
CA GLY A 305 1.73 0.40 19.31
C GLY A 305 1.26 -0.76 20.18
N ARG A 306 0.24 -0.52 21.01
CA ARG A 306 -0.34 -1.55 21.88
C ARG A 306 -0.85 -2.77 21.11
N LEU A 307 -1.40 -2.57 19.90
CA LEU A 307 -1.95 -3.63 19.06
C LEU A 307 -0.91 -4.20 18.09
N LEU A 308 -0.08 -3.35 17.49
CA LEU A 308 0.87 -3.79 16.47
C LEU A 308 2.13 -4.44 17.05
N PHE A 309 2.71 -3.93 18.14
CA PHE A 309 3.93 -4.52 18.68
C PHE A 309 3.80 -6.01 18.98
N PRO A 310 2.74 -6.51 19.67
CA PRO A 310 2.63 -7.94 19.92
C PRO A 310 2.49 -8.77 18.63
N ILE A 311 1.75 -8.27 17.65
CA ILE A 311 1.62 -8.93 16.34
C ILE A 311 2.99 -9.01 15.66
N LEU A 312 3.70 -7.89 15.59
CA LEU A 312 5.04 -7.82 15.00
C LEU A 312 6.06 -8.69 15.76
N GLY A 313 6.01 -8.70 17.10
CA GLY A 313 6.88 -9.56 17.92
C GLY A 313 6.63 -11.04 17.70
N PHE A 314 5.37 -11.46 17.62
CA PHE A 314 5.01 -12.83 17.29
C PHE A 314 5.50 -13.23 15.90
N VAL A 315 5.24 -12.39 14.89
CA VAL A 315 5.72 -12.62 13.52
C VAL A 315 7.26 -12.63 13.46
N PHE A 316 7.94 -11.82 14.24
CA PHE A 316 9.41 -11.81 14.33
C PHE A 316 9.97 -13.14 14.85
N ALA A 317 9.38 -13.68 15.94
CA ALA A 317 9.79 -14.94 16.52
C ALA A 317 9.63 -16.13 15.56
N PHE A 318 8.47 -16.17 14.91
CA PHE A 318 8.00 -17.32 14.14
C PHE A 318 7.92 -17.03 12.63
N ALA A 319 8.75 -16.10 12.12
CA ALA A 319 8.72 -15.69 10.72
C ALA A 319 8.86 -16.88 9.76
N GLU A 320 9.80 -17.79 10.02
CA GLU A 320 10.04 -18.96 9.17
C GLU A 320 8.91 -19.97 9.24
N ASP A 321 8.36 -20.22 10.44
CA ASP A 321 7.22 -21.12 10.62
C ASP A 321 5.97 -20.58 9.92
N LEU A 322 5.74 -19.25 10.00
CA LEU A 322 4.65 -18.59 9.28
C LEU A 322 4.83 -18.67 7.77
N VAL A 323 6.05 -18.46 7.28
CA VAL A 323 6.34 -18.59 5.84
C VAL A 323 6.11 -20.02 5.37
N ARG A 324 6.59 -21.03 6.11
CA ARG A 324 6.36 -22.45 5.78
C ARG A 324 4.87 -22.81 5.76
N LEU A 325 4.11 -22.28 6.71
CA LEU A 325 2.66 -22.58 6.82
C LEU A 325 1.84 -21.91 5.72
N ILE A 326 2.09 -20.61 5.48
CA ILE A 326 1.28 -19.79 4.58
C ILE A 326 1.73 -19.97 3.13
N TYR A 327 3.05 -19.95 2.90
CA TYR A 327 3.63 -19.93 1.56
C TYR A 327 4.24 -21.26 1.14
N THR A 328 5.25 -21.78 1.67
CA THR A 328 5.86 -23.12 1.56
C THR A 328 7.31 -23.07 2.05
N ALA A 329 7.97 -24.23 2.18
CA ALA A 329 9.37 -24.30 2.60
C ALA A 329 10.35 -23.63 1.60
N SER A 330 9.99 -23.55 0.32
CA SER A 330 10.82 -22.93 -0.72
C SER A 330 11.10 -21.43 -0.48
N TYR A 331 10.29 -20.76 0.32
CA TYR A 331 10.40 -19.32 0.59
C TYR A 331 10.89 -19.00 2.00
N VAL A 332 11.49 -19.96 2.70
CA VAL A 332 11.92 -19.77 4.11
C VAL A 332 12.87 -18.59 4.28
N ASN A 333 13.67 -18.26 3.25
CA ASN A 333 14.56 -17.10 3.23
C ASN A 333 13.81 -15.75 3.37
N ALA A 334 12.51 -15.72 3.09
CA ALA A 334 11.66 -14.55 3.38
C ALA A 334 11.63 -14.22 4.88
N GLY A 335 11.82 -15.20 5.77
CA GLY A 335 11.83 -15.00 7.22
C GLY A 335 12.87 -14.00 7.69
N ALA A 336 14.09 -14.08 7.15
CA ALA A 336 15.15 -13.11 7.48
C ALA A 336 14.80 -11.69 7.03
N VAL A 337 14.31 -11.53 5.80
CA VAL A 337 13.86 -10.25 5.25
C VAL A 337 12.67 -9.70 6.06
N MET A 338 11.73 -10.57 6.44
CA MET A 338 10.55 -10.22 7.23
C MET A 338 10.95 -9.66 8.60
N ARG A 339 11.96 -10.23 9.27
CA ARG A 339 12.49 -9.70 10.54
C ARG A 339 13.04 -8.29 10.39
N VAL A 340 13.75 -8.01 9.29
CA VAL A 340 14.26 -6.66 9.01
C VAL A 340 13.10 -5.68 8.78
N TYR A 341 12.10 -6.07 7.99
CA TYR A 341 10.91 -5.21 7.80
C TYR A 341 10.16 -4.95 9.12
N ILE A 342 10.05 -5.93 10.01
CA ILE A 342 9.42 -5.76 11.32
C ILE A 342 10.11 -4.67 12.12
N ALA A 343 11.45 -4.60 12.10
CA ALA A 343 12.19 -3.51 12.73
C ALA A 343 11.79 -2.14 12.15
N GLY A 344 11.62 -2.04 10.82
CA GLY A 344 11.10 -0.83 10.16
C GLY A 344 9.65 -0.52 10.52
N LEU A 345 8.79 -1.54 10.57
CA LEU A 345 7.38 -1.38 10.89
C LEU A 345 7.16 -0.93 12.33
N ALA A 346 8.06 -1.30 13.25
CA ALA A 346 8.02 -0.84 14.63
C ALA A 346 8.17 0.68 14.74
N VAL A 347 9.01 1.31 13.93
CA VAL A 347 9.18 2.77 13.94
C VAL A 347 8.00 3.48 13.26
N LEU A 348 7.30 2.82 12.32
CA LEU A 348 6.11 3.36 11.67
C LEU A 348 4.90 3.48 12.60
N VAL A 349 4.91 2.86 13.77
CA VAL A 349 3.91 3.10 14.84
C VAL A 349 3.84 4.59 15.19
N VAL A 350 4.96 5.31 15.11
CA VAL A 350 5.00 6.75 15.31
C VAL A 350 4.56 7.45 14.03
N GLU A 351 3.28 7.82 13.97
CA GLU A 351 2.73 8.55 12.84
C GLU A 351 3.14 10.01 12.86
N VAL A 352 3.70 10.46 11.75
CA VAL A 352 4.16 11.85 11.57
C VAL A 352 3.54 12.51 10.35
N SER A 353 3.10 11.73 9.35
CA SER A 353 2.63 12.26 8.06
C SER A 353 1.37 13.09 8.22
N THR A 354 0.42 12.63 9.05
CA THR A 354 -0.82 13.34 9.36
C THR A 354 -0.54 14.67 10.08
N VAL A 355 0.39 14.65 11.05
CA VAL A 355 0.80 15.87 11.77
C VAL A 355 1.45 16.87 10.81
N MET A 356 2.35 16.41 9.92
CA MET A 356 2.98 17.26 8.91
C MET A 356 1.94 17.88 7.95
N GLN A 357 0.90 17.10 7.59
CA GLN A 357 -0.20 17.59 6.76
C GLN A 357 -1.01 18.67 7.47
N LEU A 358 -1.40 18.45 8.71
CA LEU A 358 -2.14 19.42 9.52
C LEU A 358 -1.32 20.70 9.76
N LEU A 359 -0.02 20.59 10.04
CA LEU A 359 0.89 21.72 10.17
C LEU A 359 1.27 22.38 8.82
N ARG A 360 0.67 21.96 7.70
CA ARG A 360 0.90 22.49 6.34
C ARG A 360 2.36 22.40 5.89
N GLN A 361 3.09 21.40 6.35
CA GLN A 361 4.50 21.17 6.02
C GLN A 361 4.70 20.28 4.77
N GLY A 362 3.76 20.28 3.83
CA GLY A 362 3.80 19.48 2.60
C GLY A 362 5.08 19.67 1.77
N PRO A 363 5.54 20.90 1.47
CA PRO A 363 6.78 21.13 0.72
C PRO A 363 8.03 20.57 1.41
N PHE A 364 8.12 20.69 2.75
CA PHE A 364 9.22 20.09 3.51
C PHE A 364 9.16 18.57 3.44
N ALA A 365 7.97 17.98 3.62
CA ALA A 365 7.78 16.53 3.55
C ALA A 365 8.17 15.98 2.16
N LEU A 366 7.85 16.70 1.08
CA LEU A 366 8.28 16.33 -0.27
C LEU A 366 9.82 16.35 -0.38
N GLY A 367 10.48 17.42 0.05
CA GLY A 367 11.94 17.52 0.04
C GLY A 367 12.60 16.40 0.85
N ALA A 368 12.08 16.11 2.05
CA ALA A 368 12.55 15.01 2.88
C ALA A 368 12.35 13.64 2.20
N ASN A 369 11.21 13.39 1.55
CA ASN A 369 10.98 12.16 0.79
C ASN A 369 11.98 11.98 -0.35
N VAL A 370 12.34 13.06 -1.08
CA VAL A 370 13.35 13.01 -2.14
C VAL A 370 14.73 12.67 -1.56
N VAL A 371 15.13 13.31 -0.46
CA VAL A 371 16.40 13.01 0.21
C VAL A 371 16.45 11.57 0.71
N VAL A 372 15.38 11.11 1.36
CA VAL A 372 15.31 9.75 1.89
C VAL A 372 15.30 8.72 0.75
N LEU A 373 14.64 8.98 -0.37
CA LEU A 373 14.71 8.14 -1.57
C LEU A 373 16.14 8.06 -2.11
N ALA A 374 16.80 9.22 -2.25
CA ALA A 374 18.18 9.30 -2.75
C ALA A 374 19.18 8.55 -1.85
N LEU A 375 18.89 8.43 -0.55
CA LEU A 375 19.69 7.64 0.40
C LEU A 375 19.27 6.17 0.45
N SER A 376 17.98 5.89 0.34
CA SER A 376 17.43 4.52 0.43
C SER A 376 17.98 3.61 -0.66
N VAL A 377 18.06 4.10 -1.91
CA VAL A 377 18.56 3.29 -3.04
C VAL A 377 20.02 2.86 -2.86
N PRO A 378 21.00 3.76 -2.60
CA PRO A 378 22.39 3.35 -2.36
C PRO A 378 22.55 2.48 -1.12
N LEU A 379 21.83 2.78 -0.03
CA LEU A 379 21.89 1.97 1.20
C LEU A 379 21.35 0.55 0.97
N SER A 380 20.24 0.42 0.24
CA SER A 380 19.66 -0.88 -0.11
C SER A 380 20.57 -1.64 -1.09
N TRP A 381 21.20 -0.93 -2.04
CA TRP A 381 22.16 -1.53 -2.96
C TRP A 381 23.39 -2.05 -2.23
N TYR A 382 24.02 -1.21 -1.41
CA TYR A 382 25.18 -1.59 -0.62
C TYR A 382 24.86 -2.76 0.33
N GLY A 383 23.73 -2.67 1.04
CA GLY A 383 23.27 -3.75 1.91
C GLY A 383 22.98 -5.03 1.13
N GLY A 384 22.38 -4.93 -0.07
CA GLY A 384 22.08 -6.06 -0.94
C GLY A 384 23.35 -6.78 -1.43
N VAL A 385 24.36 -6.03 -1.84
CA VAL A 385 25.65 -6.60 -2.31
C VAL A 385 26.42 -7.28 -1.19
N HIS A 386 26.47 -6.70 0.02
CA HIS A 386 27.32 -7.18 1.12
C HIS A 386 26.63 -8.13 2.11
N LEU A 387 25.32 -7.98 2.30
CA LEU A 387 24.54 -8.71 3.32
C LEU A 387 23.38 -9.52 2.70
N GLY A 388 23.29 -9.58 1.38
CA GLY A 388 22.26 -10.32 0.66
C GLY A 388 20.85 -9.72 0.81
N LEU A 389 19.81 -10.56 0.69
CA LEU A 389 18.40 -10.12 0.70
C LEU A 389 18.02 -9.29 1.93
N ALA A 390 18.42 -9.72 3.13
CA ALA A 390 18.14 -9.00 4.37
C ALA A 390 18.84 -7.63 4.39
N GLY A 391 20.04 -7.53 3.79
CA GLY A 391 20.78 -6.29 3.65
C GLY A 391 20.08 -5.27 2.76
N ALA A 392 19.48 -5.71 1.65
CA ALA A 392 18.70 -4.81 0.78
C ALA A 392 17.50 -4.20 1.54
N ALA A 393 16.79 -5.00 2.34
CA ALA A 393 15.72 -4.49 3.21
C ALA A 393 16.25 -3.57 4.33
N ALA A 394 17.42 -3.90 4.92
CA ALA A 394 18.03 -3.10 5.99
C ALA A 394 18.38 -1.68 5.52
N GLY A 395 18.79 -1.52 4.26
CA GLY A 395 19.06 -0.21 3.67
C GLY A 395 17.82 0.70 3.67
N SER A 396 16.67 0.18 3.21
CA SER A 396 15.42 0.96 3.21
C SER A 396 14.86 1.19 4.61
N VAL A 397 15.01 0.21 5.50
CA VAL A 397 14.63 0.37 6.92
C VAL A 397 15.48 1.44 7.59
N SER A 398 16.79 1.49 7.34
CA SER A 398 17.66 2.55 7.86
C SER A 398 17.24 3.93 7.37
N ALA A 399 16.92 4.05 6.08
CA ALA A 399 16.39 5.28 5.50
C ALA A 399 15.04 5.68 6.10
N LEU A 400 14.20 4.72 6.49
CA LEU A 400 12.93 4.97 7.17
C LEU A 400 13.13 5.55 8.59
N TYR A 401 14.11 5.05 9.34
CA TYR A 401 14.48 5.64 10.64
C TYR A 401 14.95 7.08 10.51
N LEU A 402 15.78 7.35 9.47
CA LEU A 402 16.20 8.71 9.15
C LEU A 402 15.01 9.62 8.79
N ASP A 403 14.07 9.13 7.98
CA ASP A 403 12.82 9.84 7.66
C ASP A 403 12.08 10.26 8.93
N ARG A 404 11.88 9.33 9.85
CA ARG A 404 11.20 9.62 11.13
C ARG A 404 11.94 10.66 11.97
N ALA A 405 13.27 10.56 12.04
CA ALA A 405 14.08 11.53 12.76
C ALA A 405 13.96 12.93 12.15
N ILE A 406 14.04 13.06 10.81
CA ILE A 406 13.88 14.33 10.09
C ILE A 406 12.49 14.93 10.35
N MET A 407 11.43 14.12 10.22
CA MET A 407 10.05 14.58 10.41
C MET A 407 9.77 15.01 11.86
N LEU A 408 10.21 14.23 12.86
CA LEU A 408 10.03 14.57 14.28
C LEU A 408 10.76 15.86 14.65
N ASN A 409 11.99 16.07 14.15
CA ASN A 409 12.72 17.31 14.36
C ASN A 409 12.01 18.51 13.70
N ARG A 410 11.43 18.33 12.49
CA ARG A 410 10.65 19.39 11.84
C ARG A 410 9.39 19.73 12.63
N ILE A 411 8.68 18.73 13.12
CA ILE A 411 7.51 18.93 13.99
C ILE A 411 7.92 19.68 15.25
N ALA A 412 9.08 19.35 15.86
CA ALA A 412 9.58 20.07 17.02
C ALA A 412 9.81 21.57 16.72
N ALA A 413 10.45 21.86 15.59
CA ALA A 413 10.75 23.22 15.18
C ALA A 413 9.47 24.06 14.91
N VAL A 414 8.41 23.43 14.36
CA VAL A 414 7.16 24.12 14.00
C VAL A 414 6.20 24.23 15.19
N SER A 415 6.09 23.17 15.99
CA SER A 415 5.16 23.13 17.13
C SER A 415 5.72 23.73 18.41
N GLY A 416 7.03 23.97 18.51
CA GLY A 416 7.71 24.35 19.72
C GLY A 416 7.83 23.24 20.79
N LEU A 417 7.36 22.02 20.48
CA LEU A 417 7.38 20.87 21.39
C LEU A 417 8.61 20.00 21.08
N PRO A 418 9.54 19.82 22.05
CA PRO A 418 10.72 18.99 21.83
C PRO A 418 10.33 17.53 21.58
N VAL A 419 11.13 16.81 20.80
CA VAL A 419 10.84 15.44 20.31
C VAL A 419 10.45 14.49 21.45
N HIS A 420 11.10 14.59 22.62
CA HIS A 420 10.79 13.73 23.77
C HIS A 420 9.38 13.96 24.37
N ARG A 421 8.73 15.09 24.07
CA ARG A 421 7.37 15.42 24.51
C ARG A 421 6.30 15.22 23.41
N GLN A 422 6.70 14.87 22.20
CA GLN A 422 5.75 14.69 21.09
C GLN A 422 4.99 13.36 21.16
N GLN A 423 5.54 12.38 21.87
CA GLN A 423 5.01 11.03 21.94
C GLN A 423 5.06 10.50 23.39
N HIS A 424 4.23 9.52 23.67
CA HIS A 424 4.27 8.76 24.93
C HIS A 424 5.38 7.70 24.89
N TRP A 425 6.64 8.13 24.78
CA TRP A 425 7.81 7.24 24.61
C TRP A 425 7.92 6.15 25.68
N ALA A 426 7.64 6.50 26.94
CA ALA A 426 7.64 5.53 28.03
C ALA A 426 6.57 4.44 27.85
N THR A 427 5.38 4.79 27.33
CA THR A 427 4.32 3.84 27.04
C THR A 427 4.69 2.95 25.85
N LEU A 428 5.17 3.53 24.76
CA LEU A 428 5.64 2.79 23.58
C LEU A 428 6.81 1.86 23.95
N GLY A 429 7.79 2.36 24.69
CA GLY A 429 8.95 1.57 25.16
C GLY A 429 8.52 0.41 26.05
N ARG A 430 7.54 0.62 26.94
CA ARG A 430 7.01 -0.45 27.78
C ARG A 430 6.30 -1.54 26.97
N HIS A 431 5.46 -1.17 25.98
CA HIS A 431 4.81 -2.14 25.11
C HIS A 431 5.84 -2.92 24.29
N LEU A 432 6.87 -2.23 23.80
CA LEU A 432 7.95 -2.88 23.05
C LEU A 432 8.76 -3.84 23.95
N ALA A 433 9.09 -3.44 25.18
CA ALA A 433 9.81 -4.28 26.13
C ALA A 433 9.02 -5.56 26.51
N TRP A 434 7.72 -5.43 26.78
CA TRP A 434 6.87 -6.60 27.04
C TRP A 434 6.72 -7.49 25.83
N THR A 435 6.62 -6.90 24.63
CA THR A 435 6.65 -7.65 23.38
C THR A 435 7.95 -8.42 23.23
N ALA A 436 9.10 -7.78 23.44
CA ALA A 436 10.40 -8.42 23.33
C ALA A 436 10.56 -9.59 24.33
N LEU A 437 10.10 -9.40 25.57
CA LEU A 437 10.11 -10.45 26.60
C LEU A 437 9.22 -11.64 26.19
N ALA A 438 7.98 -11.36 25.77
CA ALA A 438 7.05 -12.41 25.33
C ALA A 438 7.57 -13.15 24.08
N THR A 439 8.18 -12.41 23.14
CA THR A 439 8.83 -12.95 21.92
C THR A 439 9.96 -13.89 22.30
N ALA A 440 10.89 -13.45 23.16
CA ALA A 440 12.04 -14.26 23.57
C ALA A 440 11.61 -15.53 24.34
N ALA A 441 10.68 -15.39 25.28
CA ALA A 441 10.17 -16.53 26.05
C ALA A 441 9.43 -17.55 25.19
N ALA A 442 8.52 -17.08 24.31
CA ALA A 442 7.80 -17.96 23.38
C ALA A 442 8.76 -18.68 22.43
N TRP A 443 9.72 -17.95 21.88
CA TRP A 443 10.74 -18.52 21.00
C TRP A 443 11.57 -19.60 21.72
N ALA A 444 12.11 -19.29 22.90
CA ALA A 444 12.95 -20.23 23.67
C ALA A 444 12.18 -21.50 24.07
N CYS A 445 10.94 -21.35 24.56
CA CYS A 445 10.11 -22.50 24.95
C CYS A 445 9.77 -23.38 23.74
N VAL A 446 9.36 -22.79 22.61
CA VAL A 446 9.00 -23.56 21.42
C VAL A 446 10.20 -24.28 20.83
N HIS A 447 11.37 -23.63 20.75
CA HIS A 447 12.58 -24.27 20.23
C HIS A 447 13.13 -25.34 21.19
N GLY A 448 12.96 -25.16 22.50
CA GLY A 448 13.35 -26.17 23.48
C GLY A 448 12.44 -27.40 23.53
N LEU A 449 11.09 -27.20 23.35
CA LEU A 449 10.11 -28.29 23.50
C LEU A 449 9.70 -28.92 22.17
N LEU A 450 9.69 -28.19 21.08
CA LEU A 450 9.15 -28.57 19.78
C LEU A 450 10.13 -28.33 18.63
N ALA A 451 11.45 -28.55 18.84
CA ALA A 451 12.47 -28.28 17.82
C ALA A 451 12.21 -29.03 16.50
N GLU A 452 11.79 -30.29 16.58
CA GLU A 452 11.54 -31.17 15.43
C GLU A 452 10.08 -31.19 14.96
N ALA A 453 9.20 -30.43 15.64
CA ALA A 453 7.77 -30.44 15.28
C ALA A 453 7.50 -29.60 14.03
N ASN A 454 6.39 -29.89 13.36
CA ASN A 454 5.87 -29.11 12.24
C ASN A 454 5.54 -27.65 12.66
N ALA A 455 5.42 -26.74 11.68
CA ALA A 455 5.15 -25.34 11.92
C ALA A 455 3.86 -25.07 12.73
N LEU A 456 2.79 -25.83 12.48
CA LEU A 456 1.49 -25.60 13.13
C LEU A 456 1.51 -25.76 14.67
N PRO A 457 1.99 -26.87 15.26
CA PRO A 457 2.10 -26.99 16.72
C PRO A 457 3.09 -25.97 17.32
N ARG A 458 4.16 -25.62 16.64
CA ARG A 458 5.10 -24.58 17.06
C ARG A 458 4.43 -23.21 17.14
N LEU A 459 3.66 -22.84 16.14
CA LEU A 459 2.88 -21.59 16.12
C LEU A 459 1.78 -21.58 17.19
N ALA A 460 1.08 -22.69 17.38
CA ALA A 460 0.03 -22.79 18.39
C ALA A 460 0.57 -22.64 19.81
N LEU A 461 1.63 -23.39 20.16
CA LEU A 461 2.28 -23.27 21.47
C LEU A 461 2.89 -21.88 21.65
N GLY A 462 3.55 -21.34 20.61
CA GLY A 462 4.10 -20.00 20.63
C GLY A 462 3.05 -18.93 20.90
N ALA A 463 1.88 -19.02 20.26
CA ALA A 463 0.77 -18.08 20.47
C ALA A 463 0.21 -18.16 21.90
N ILE A 464 0.09 -19.37 22.47
CA ILE A 464 -0.37 -19.55 23.85
C ILE A 464 0.62 -18.91 24.83
N ILE A 465 1.91 -19.22 24.72
CA ILE A 465 2.94 -18.69 25.63
C ILE A 465 3.04 -17.18 25.48
N PHE A 466 3.10 -16.68 24.23
CA PHE A 466 3.15 -15.26 23.95
C PHE A 466 1.95 -14.52 24.54
N GLY A 467 0.74 -15.05 24.32
CA GLY A 467 -0.50 -14.52 24.85
C GLY A 467 -0.55 -14.52 26.37
N ALA A 468 -0.12 -15.60 27.01
CA ALA A 468 -0.07 -15.72 28.47
C ALA A 468 0.86 -14.68 29.14
N ILE A 469 1.95 -14.32 28.47
CA ILE A 469 2.89 -13.31 28.97
C ILE A 469 2.40 -11.89 28.68
N TYR A 470 1.89 -11.64 27.45
CA TYR A 470 1.55 -10.28 27.01
C TYR A 470 0.16 -9.82 27.49
N ALA A 471 -0.86 -10.70 27.51
CA ALA A 471 -2.24 -10.34 27.81
C ALA A 471 -2.45 -9.75 29.23
N PRO A 472 -1.88 -10.30 30.33
CA PRO A 472 -2.10 -9.78 31.67
C PRO A 472 -1.69 -8.31 31.85
N PHE A 473 -0.68 -7.85 31.12
CA PHE A 473 -0.19 -6.47 31.17
C PHE A 473 -1.01 -5.49 30.33
N ASN A 474 -1.70 -6.00 29.33
CA ASN A 474 -2.48 -5.20 28.42
C ASN A 474 -3.96 -5.07 28.79
N LEU A 475 -4.55 -6.16 29.31
CA LEU A 475 -5.98 -6.22 29.68
C LEU A 475 -6.32 -5.44 30.97
N ARG A 476 -5.39 -5.33 31.92
CA ARG A 476 -5.60 -4.59 33.20
C ARG A 476 -5.82 -3.08 33.05
N ARG A 477 -5.80 -2.50 31.84
CA ARG A 477 -5.96 -1.06 31.57
C ARG A 477 -7.00 -0.77 30.49
N LEU A 478 -7.91 -1.69 30.23
CA LEU A 478 -9.13 -1.48 29.42
C LEU A 478 -10.35 -1.15 30.30
N VAL A 479 -10.18 -1.19 31.63
CA VAL A 479 -11.19 -0.79 32.63
C VAL A 479 -10.82 0.54 33.24
#